data_b4a72f4d8de2280330412caf42752e97
#
_entry.id   b4a72f4d8de2280330412caf42752e97
#
_cell.length_a   1.000
_cell.length_b   1.000
_cell.length_c   1.000
_cell.angle_alpha   90.00
_cell.angle_beta   90.00
_cell.angle_gamma   90.00
#
_symmetry.space_group_name_H-M   'P 1'
#
loop_
_entity.id
_entity.type
_entity.pdbx_description
1 polymer ?
#
loop_
_entity_poly.entity_id
_entity_poly.type
_entity_poly.pdbx_seq_one_letter_code
_entity_poly.pdbx_strand_id
1 'polypeptide(L)'
;KQFGMVLQDAWLYEGTIKENLRFGNLDATDEEIVEAAKSANVDHFIRTLPGGYNMEMNQESSNISLGQKQLLTIARALLADPKILILDEATSSVDTRLELLIQKAMKTLMQGRTSFVIAHRLSTIQEADKILVLKDGQIIEQGNHESLLSDKGFYHDLYMSQFSDKKED
;
A
#
# COMPACT_ATOMS: atom_id res chain seq x y z
N LYS A 1 -1.26 -9.43 -16.67
CA LYS A 1 -2.23 -8.56 -15.93
C LYS A 1 -1.77 -7.11 -16.10
N GLN A 2 -2.67 -6.17 -16.48
CA GLN A 2 -2.29 -4.77 -16.67
C GLN A 2 -2.50 -3.93 -15.41
N PHE A 3 -3.47 -4.30 -14.57
CA PHE A 3 -3.85 -3.56 -13.38
C PHE A 3 -3.63 -4.39 -12.11
N GLY A 4 -3.11 -3.75 -11.06
CA GLY A 4 -3.06 -4.25 -9.70
C GLY A 4 -3.75 -3.28 -8.75
N MET A 5 -4.37 -3.80 -7.70
CA MET A 5 -5.04 -3.00 -6.67
C MET A 5 -4.58 -3.44 -5.29
N VAL A 6 -4.24 -2.47 -4.44
CA VAL A 6 -4.04 -2.68 -3.01
C VAL A 6 -5.00 -1.73 -2.30
N LEU A 7 -6.08 -2.30 -1.76
CA LEU A 7 -7.14 -1.56 -1.09
C LEU A 7 -6.90 -1.54 0.43
N GLN A 8 -7.58 -0.62 1.10
CA GLN A 8 -7.58 -0.49 2.56
C GLN A 8 -7.97 -1.80 3.25
N ASP A 9 -9.00 -2.47 2.76
CA ASP A 9 -9.43 -3.77 3.25
C ASP A 9 -8.53 -4.87 2.68
N ALA A 10 -7.53 -5.26 3.48
CA ALA A 10 -6.63 -6.35 3.14
C ALA A 10 -7.37 -7.68 3.19
N TRP A 11 -7.92 -8.10 2.05
CA TRP A 11 -8.67 -9.33 1.95
C TRP A 11 -7.78 -10.53 1.63
N LEU A 12 -7.90 -11.57 2.44
CA LEU A 12 -7.19 -12.83 2.31
C LEU A 12 -8.21 -13.97 2.25
N TYR A 13 -7.91 -14.98 1.45
CA TYR A 13 -8.75 -16.16 1.28
C TYR A 13 -8.54 -17.16 2.41
N GLU A 14 -9.53 -18.02 2.63
CA GLU A 14 -9.36 -19.26 3.36
C GLU A 14 -8.38 -20.17 2.62
N GLY A 15 -7.37 -20.68 3.32
CA GLY A 15 -6.26 -21.44 2.76
C GLY A 15 -4.91 -21.03 3.34
N THR A 16 -3.82 -21.54 2.81
CA THR A 16 -2.48 -21.24 3.32
C THR A 16 -2.01 -19.83 2.95
N ILE A 17 -1.04 -19.30 3.71
CA ILE A 17 -0.37 -18.02 3.36
C ILE A 17 0.26 -18.13 1.96
N LYS A 18 0.89 -19.26 1.64
CA LYS A 18 1.49 -19.52 0.33
C LYS A 18 0.46 -19.41 -0.81
N GLU A 19 -0.71 -20.03 -0.66
CA GLU A 19 -1.79 -19.96 -1.64
C GLU A 19 -2.30 -18.54 -1.80
N ASN A 20 -2.46 -17.82 -0.69
CA ASN A 20 -2.85 -16.41 -0.70
C ASN A 20 -1.86 -15.52 -1.48
N LEU A 21 -0.56 -15.74 -1.33
CA LEU A 21 0.45 -15.02 -2.10
C LEU A 21 0.44 -15.43 -3.58
N ARG A 22 0.36 -16.76 -3.86
CA ARG A 22 0.32 -17.30 -5.22
C ARG A 22 -0.87 -16.81 -6.04
N PHE A 23 -1.93 -16.35 -5.39
CA PHE A 23 -3.05 -15.74 -6.09
C PHE A 23 -2.66 -14.51 -6.94
N GLY A 24 -1.54 -13.86 -6.64
CA GLY A 24 -0.96 -12.82 -7.50
C GLY A 24 -0.53 -13.36 -8.87
N ASN A 25 0.11 -14.55 -8.87
CA ASN A 25 0.54 -15.26 -10.05
C ASN A 25 0.46 -16.77 -9.78
N LEU A 26 -0.51 -17.46 -10.40
CA LEU A 26 -0.78 -18.88 -10.16
C LEU A 26 0.36 -19.79 -10.61
N ASP A 27 1.16 -19.34 -11.57
CA ASP A 27 2.30 -20.07 -12.11
C ASP A 27 3.61 -19.81 -11.34
N ALA A 28 3.57 -18.98 -10.29
CA ALA A 28 4.76 -18.62 -9.52
C ALA A 28 5.34 -19.82 -8.75
N THR A 29 6.66 -19.94 -8.80
CA THR A 29 7.41 -20.90 -7.99
C THR A 29 7.41 -20.54 -6.51
N ASP A 30 7.77 -21.48 -5.65
CA ASP A 30 7.89 -21.22 -4.21
C ASP A 30 8.99 -20.16 -3.91
N GLU A 31 10.06 -20.15 -4.70
CA GLU A 31 11.14 -19.18 -4.61
C GLU A 31 10.66 -17.76 -4.94
N GLU A 32 9.87 -17.60 -6.02
CA GLU A 32 9.29 -16.30 -6.40
C GLU A 32 8.33 -15.77 -5.34
N ILE A 33 7.54 -16.64 -4.71
CA ILE A 33 6.66 -16.30 -3.59
C ILE A 33 7.48 -15.77 -2.40
N VAL A 34 8.58 -16.45 -2.05
CA VAL A 34 9.46 -16.03 -0.96
C VAL A 34 10.14 -14.68 -1.28
N GLU A 35 10.59 -14.47 -2.51
CA GLU A 35 11.21 -13.20 -2.93
C GLU A 35 10.20 -12.03 -2.90
N ALA A 36 8.95 -12.26 -3.32
CA ALA A 36 7.89 -11.27 -3.20
C ALA A 36 7.60 -10.93 -1.72
N ALA A 37 7.57 -11.92 -0.84
CA ALA A 37 7.37 -11.72 0.59
C ALA A 37 8.55 -10.95 1.25
N LYS A 38 9.79 -11.22 0.84
CA LYS A 38 10.97 -10.44 1.28
C LYS A 38 10.88 -8.99 0.81
N SER A 39 10.53 -8.77 -0.45
CA SER A 39 10.37 -7.45 -1.04
C SER A 39 9.26 -6.63 -0.36
N ALA A 40 8.21 -7.29 0.11
CA ALA A 40 7.16 -6.70 0.92
C ALA A 40 7.50 -6.58 2.42
N ASN A 41 8.70 -6.96 2.85
CA ASN A 41 9.13 -6.99 4.27
C ASN A 41 8.26 -7.87 5.19
N VAL A 42 7.63 -8.94 4.67
CA VAL A 42 6.74 -9.83 5.44
C VAL A 42 7.29 -11.23 5.63
N ASP A 43 8.36 -11.64 4.91
CA ASP A 43 8.96 -12.98 5.00
C ASP A 43 9.36 -13.34 6.43
N HIS A 44 10.03 -12.43 7.14
CA HIS A 44 10.44 -12.68 8.53
C HIS A 44 9.23 -12.99 9.42
N PHE A 45 8.17 -12.21 9.33
CA PHE A 45 6.94 -12.46 10.06
C PHE A 45 6.35 -13.84 9.72
N ILE A 46 6.22 -14.18 8.43
CA ILE A 46 5.69 -15.47 8.01
C ILE A 46 6.46 -16.64 8.65
N ARG A 47 7.79 -16.56 8.69
CA ARG A 47 8.65 -17.59 9.29
C ARG A 47 8.51 -17.71 10.81
N THR A 48 7.98 -16.72 11.49
CA THR A 48 7.69 -16.80 12.94
C THR A 48 6.37 -17.50 13.25
N LEU A 49 5.52 -17.68 12.26
CA LEU A 49 4.21 -18.33 12.44
C LEU A 49 4.34 -19.84 12.53
N PRO A 50 3.47 -20.50 13.31
CA PRO A 50 3.36 -21.96 13.29
C PRO A 50 3.04 -22.45 11.88
N GLY A 51 3.91 -23.27 11.26
CA GLY A 51 3.76 -23.72 9.89
C GLY A 51 4.27 -22.76 8.81
N GLY A 52 4.67 -21.52 9.15
CA GLY A 52 5.24 -20.56 8.23
C GLY A 52 4.35 -20.30 7.02
N TYR A 53 4.87 -20.46 5.81
CA TYR A 53 4.12 -20.32 4.56
C TYR A 53 2.95 -21.30 4.39
N ASN A 54 2.97 -22.43 5.09
CA ASN A 54 1.91 -23.45 5.06
C ASN A 54 0.88 -23.25 6.18
N MET A 55 0.99 -22.20 6.99
CA MET A 55 -0.01 -21.86 7.98
C MET A 55 -1.34 -21.58 7.30
N GLU A 56 -2.38 -22.27 7.76
CA GLU A 56 -3.75 -22.05 7.28
C GLU A 56 -4.36 -20.80 7.91
N MET A 57 -4.99 -20.02 7.07
CA MET A 57 -5.74 -18.83 7.43
C MET A 57 -7.22 -19.11 7.32
N ASN A 58 -7.96 -18.87 8.38
CA ASN A 58 -9.42 -18.91 8.37
C ASN A 58 -9.97 -17.49 8.09
N GLN A 59 -11.26 -17.38 7.80
CA GLN A 59 -11.90 -16.09 7.49
C GLN A 59 -11.70 -15.02 8.56
N GLU A 60 -11.60 -15.42 9.82
CA GLU A 60 -11.40 -14.49 10.92
C GLU A 60 -9.93 -14.03 11.05
N SER A 61 -8.95 -14.84 10.56
CA SER A 61 -7.49 -14.55 10.62
C SER A 61 -7.09 -13.75 11.88
N SER A 62 -7.69 -14.11 13.02
CA SER A 62 -7.63 -13.34 14.27
C SER A 62 -6.21 -13.24 14.87
N ASN A 63 -5.30 -14.08 14.41
CA ASN A 63 -3.90 -14.13 14.80
C ASN A 63 -2.97 -13.29 13.90
N ILE A 64 -3.50 -12.63 12.88
CA ILE A 64 -2.75 -11.77 11.97
C ILE A 64 -3.32 -10.35 12.06
N SER A 65 -2.46 -9.37 12.40
CA SER A 65 -2.87 -7.98 12.49
C SER A 65 -3.24 -7.39 11.13
N LEU A 66 -4.03 -6.31 11.12
CA LEU A 66 -4.42 -5.62 9.89
C LEU A 66 -3.21 -5.20 9.05
N GLY A 67 -2.16 -4.66 9.68
CA GLY A 67 -0.95 -4.26 8.97
C GLY A 67 -0.17 -5.44 8.39
N GLN A 68 -0.15 -6.59 9.06
CA GLN A 68 0.45 -7.81 8.52
C GLN A 68 -0.35 -8.35 7.32
N LYS A 69 -1.69 -8.31 7.37
CA LYS A 69 -2.55 -8.63 6.23
C LYS A 69 -2.26 -7.70 5.05
N GLN A 70 -2.05 -6.42 5.32
CA GLN A 70 -1.72 -5.42 4.31
C GLN A 70 -0.38 -5.72 3.63
N LEU A 71 0.66 -6.10 4.39
CA LEU A 71 1.95 -6.54 3.82
C LEU A 71 1.81 -7.79 2.95
N LEU A 72 0.98 -8.77 3.34
CA LEU A 72 0.68 -9.94 2.53
C LEU A 72 -0.02 -9.55 1.21
N THR A 73 -0.94 -8.60 1.24
CA THR A 73 -1.61 -8.08 0.04
C THR A 73 -0.63 -7.36 -0.89
N ILE A 74 0.32 -6.60 -0.33
CA ILE A 74 1.40 -5.97 -1.11
C ILE A 74 2.31 -7.03 -1.74
N ALA A 75 2.69 -8.09 -1.01
CA ALA A 75 3.48 -9.20 -1.56
C ALA A 75 2.75 -9.89 -2.73
N ARG A 76 1.44 -10.10 -2.61
CA ARG A 76 0.58 -10.60 -3.70
C ARG A 76 0.62 -9.68 -4.92
N ALA A 77 0.57 -8.36 -4.72
CA ALA A 77 0.62 -7.39 -5.80
C ALA A 77 2.01 -7.35 -6.47
N LEU A 78 3.10 -7.48 -5.69
CA LEU A 78 4.46 -7.61 -6.22
C LEU A 78 4.61 -8.84 -7.11
N LEU A 79 4.07 -9.99 -6.67
CA LEU A 79 4.10 -11.25 -7.41
C LEU A 79 3.27 -11.17 -8.71
N ALA A 80 2.19 -10.37 -8.71
CA ALA A 80 1.35 -10.15 -9.89
C ALA A 80 2.03 -9.29 -10.96
N ASP A 81 3.02 -8.50 -10.58
CA ASP A 81 3.81 -7.59 -11.42
C ASP A 81 2.97 -6.75 -12.40
N PRO A 82 1.99 -5.96 -11.93
CA PRO A 82 1.15 -5.16 -12.81
C PRO A 82 1.89 -3.91 -13.28
N LYS A 83 1.52 -3.38 -14.45
CA LYS A 83 2.08 -2.13 -15.00
C LYS A 83 1.43 -0.88 -14.40
N ILE A 84 0.18 -0.99 -14.00
CA ILE A 84 -0.61 0.09 -13.43
C ILE A 84 -1.11 -0.34 -12.06
N LEU A 85 -0.94 0.51 -11.07
CA LEU A 85 -1.35 0.28 -9.69
C LEU A 85 -2.43 1.28 -9.26
N ILE A 86 -3.39 0.79 -8.50
CA ILE A 86 -4.35 1.60 -7.75
C ILE A 86 -4.16 1.25 -6.28
N LEU A 87 -3.75 2.23 -5.49
CA LEU A 87 -3.37 2.06 -4.10
C LEU A 87 -4.23 2.95 -3.20
N ASP A 88 -4.80 2.36 -2.15
CA ASP A 88 -5.50 3.10 -1.10
C ASP A 88 -4.68 3.08 0.19
N GLU A 89 -4.18 4.25 0.60
CA GLU A 89 -3.19 4.41 1.68
C GLU A 89 -3.85 4.59 3.06
N ALA A 90 -4.86 3.85 3.40
CA ALA A 90 -5.48 3.97 4.71
C ALA A 90 -4.80 3.06 5.75
N THR A 91 -4.02 3.63 6.66
CA THR A 91 -3.27 2.92 7.72
C THR A 91 -3.57 3.44 9.12
N SER A 92 -4.74 4.00 9.36
CA SER A 92 -5.10 4.70 10.60
C SER A 92 -5.11 3.85 11.87
N SER A 93 -4.91 2.52 11.78
CA SER A 93 -5.02 1.58 12.91
C SER A 93 -3.80 0.66 13.07
N VAL A 94 -2.65 1.06 12.53
CA VAL A 94 -1.43 0.23 12.53
C VAL A 94 -0.36 0.88 13.41
N ASP A 95 0.41 0.07 14.18
CA ASP A 95 1.52 0.59 14.97
C ASP A 95 2.62 1.19 14.08
N THR A 96 3.37 2.15 14.64
CA THR A 96 4.36 2.96 13.90
C THR A 96 5.43 2.11 13.20
N ARG A 97 5.87 1.00 13.82
CA ARG A 97 6.93 0.14 13.23
C ARG A 97 6.40 -0.58 11.99
N LEU A 98 5.22 -1.16 12.10
CA LEU A 98 4.57 -1.88 11.01
C LEU A 98 4.18 -0.91 9.88
N GLU A 99 3.77 0.30 10.25
CA GLU A 99 3.49 1.39 9.33
C GLU A 99 4.71 1.72 8.43
N LEU A 100 5.91 1.83 9.01
CA LEU A 100 7.14 2.05 8.25
C LEU A 100 7.44 0.90 7.28
N LEU A 101 7.18 -0.35 7.69
CA LEU A 101 7.34 -1.51 6.80
C LEU A 101 6.37 -1.48 5.63
N ILE A 102 5.11 -1.09 5.88
CA ILE A 102 4.09 -0.93 4.83
C ILE A 102 4.50 0.16 3.84
N GLN A 103 4.94 1.33 4.33
CA GLN A 103 5.43 2.42 3.48
C GLN A 103 6.58 1.96 2.58
N LYS A 104 7.57 1.27 3.17
CA LYS A 104 8.71 0.74 2.42
C LYS A 104 8.27 -0.28 1.35
N ALA A 105 7.37 -1.18 1.69
CA ALA A 105 6.82 -2.16 0.76
C ALA A 105 6.02 -1.49 -0.37
N MET A 106 5.20 -0.48 -0.06
CA MET A 106 4.48 0.32 -1.04
C MET A 106 5.43 1.06 -1.99
N LYS A 107 6.47 1.68 -1.46
CA LYS A 107 7.50 2.35 -2.27
C LYS A 107 8.20 1.37 -3.23
N THR A 108 8.52 0.17 -2.76
CA THR A 108 9.06 -0.91 -3.59
C THR A 108 8.06 -1.33 -4.69
N LEU A 109 6.78 -1.49 -4.33
CA LEU A 109 5.73 -1.86 -5.27
C LEU A 109 5.53 -0.82 -6.38
N MET A 110 5.65 0.48 -6.07
CA MET A 110 5.45 1.57 -7.02
C MET A 110 6.62 1.76 -8.01
N GLN A 111 7.81 1.27 -7.69
CA GLN A 111 9.00 1.46 -8.53
C GLN A 111 8.81 0.95 -9.96
N GLY A 112 9.06 1.81 -10.95
CA GLY A 112 8.95 1.47 -12.37
C GLY A 112 7.54 1.27 -12.90
N ARG A 113 6.51 1.69 -12.15
CA ARG A 113 5.10 1.52 -12.50
C ARG A 113 4.34 2.83 -12.44
N THR A 114 3.28 2.93 -13.24
CA THR A 114 2.31 4.03 -13.10
C THR A 114 1.40 3.72 -11.92
N SER A 115 1.41 4.58 -10.90
CA SER A 115 0.65 4.38 -9.67
C SER A 115 -0.34 5.51 -9.43
N PHE A 116 -1.60 5.15 -9.22
CA PHE A 116 -2.65 6.05 -8.71
C PHE A 116 -2.80 5.78 -7.22
N VAL A 117 -2.50 6.77 -6.40
CA VAL A 117 -2.53 6.65 -4.94
C VAL A 117 -3.61 7.54 -4.36
N ILE A 118 -4.54 6.96 -3.60
CA ILE A 118 -5.43 7.73 -2.74
C ILE A 118 -4.62 8.00 -1.47
N ALA A 119 -4.02 9.19 -1.42
CA ALA A 119 -3.06 9.53 -0.39
C ALA A 119 -3.73 10.08 0.86
N HIS A 120 -3.39 9.51 2.00
CA HIS A 120 -3.78 9.99 3.33
C HIS A 120 -2.59 10.57 4.12
N ARG A 121 -1.40 10.58 3.51
CA ARG A 121 -0.16 11.06 4.13
C ARG A 121 0.45 12.19 3.36
N LEU A 122 0.97 13.16 4.12
CA LEU A 122 1.64 14.31 3.56
C LEU A 122 2.84 13.94 2.68
N SER A 123 3.66 12.99 3.14
CA SER A 123 4.85 12.54 2.40
C SER A 123 4.50 11.96 1.03
N THR A 124 3.44 11.16 0.94
CA THR A 124 2.96 10.59 -0.33
C THR A 124 2.50 11.68 -1.29
N ILE A 125 1.78 12.70 -0.76
CA ILE A 125 1.32 13.83 -1.57
C ILE A 125 2.51 14.66 -2.08
N GLN A 126 3.49 14.94 -1.21
CA GLN A 126 4.66 15.74 -1.56
C GLN A 126 5.59 15.05 -2.57
N GLU A 127 5.73 13.72 -2.49
CA GLU A 127 6.57 12.92 -3.38
C GLU A 127 5.88 12.57 -4.71
N ALA A 128 4.60 12.91 -4.90
CA ALA A 128 3.86 12.59 -6.12
C ALA A 128 4.32 13.43 -7.31
N ASP A 129 4.56 12.76 -8.45
CA ASP A 129 4.87 13.45 -9.73
C ASP A 129 3.72 14.35 -10.18
N LYS A 130 2.47 13.92 -9.91
CA LYS A 130 1.26 14.66 -10.24
C LYS A 130 0.19 14.45 -9.18
N ILE A 131 -0.38 15.54 -8.72
CA ILE A 131 -1.51 15.58 -7.79
C ILE A 131 -2.76 15.98 -8.57
N LEU A 132 -3.84 15.23 -8.37
CA LEU A 132 -5.17 15.55 -8.87
C LEU A 132 -6.06 15.91 -7.68
N VAL A 133 -6.55 17.13 -7.65
CA VAL A 133 -7.45 17.62 -6.58
C VAL A 133 -8.88 17.44 -7.04
N LEU A 134 -9.64 16.62 -6.31
CA LEU A 134 -11.03 16.31 -6.63
C LEU A 134 -11.97 17.04 -5.66
N LYS A 135 -13.02 17.64 -6.22
CA LYS A 135 -14.14 18.21 -5.45
C LYS A 135 -15.44 17.91 -6.21
N ASP A 136 -16.43 17.42 -5.49
CA ASP A 136 -17.77 17.11 -6.05
C ASP A 136 -17.71 16.23 -7.33
N GLY A 137 -16.76 15.27 -7.37
CA GLY A 137 -16.56 14.36 -8.50
C GLY A 137 -15.82 14.97 -9.70
N GLN A 138 -15.32 16.19 -9.60
CA GLN A 138 -14.59 16.87 -10.67
C GLN A 138 -13.14 17.15 -10.25
N ILE A 139 -12.22 17.09 -11.21
CA ILE A 139 -10.85 17.54 -11.02
C ILE A 139 -10.85 19.07 -11.12
N ILE A 140 -10.62 19.75 -9.99
CA ILE A 140 -10.62 21.21 -9.91
C ILE A 140 -9.22 21.82 -10.04
N GLU A 141 -8.18 21.08 -9.65
CA GLU A 141 -6.78 21.47 -9.76
C GLU A 141 -5.92 20.28 -10.10
N GLN A 142 -4.79 20.50 -10.78
CA GLN A 142 -3.80 19.48 -11.06
C GLN A 142 -2.40 20.10 -11.16
N GLY A 143 -1.40 19.44 -10.60
CA GLY A 143 -0.02 19.91 -10.60
C GLY A 143 0.86 19.04 -9.74
N ASN A 144 2.04 19.53 -9.37
CA ASN A 144 2.85 18.97 -8.29
C ASN A 144 2.66 19.79 -7.01
N HIS A 145 3.24 19.31 -5.91
CA HIS A 145 3.12 19.95 -4.61
C HIS A 145 3.51 21.45 -4.62
N GLU A 146 4.64 21.78 -5.23
CA GLU A 146 5.16 23.15 -5.25
C GLU A 146 4.27 24.11 -6.06
N SER A 147 3.85 23.68 -7.26
CA SER A 147 2.99 24.50 -8.12
C SER A 147 1.64 24.77 -7.47
N LEU A 148 0.99 23.74 -6.92
CA LEU A 148 -0.32 23.87 -6.28
C LEU A 148 -0.28 24.72 -5.00
N LEU A 149 0.81 24.68 -4.25
CA LEU A 149 0.99 25.60 -3.11
C LEU A 149 1.17 27.04 -3.58
N SER A 150 1.92 27.27 -4.67
CA SER A 150 2.16 28.61 -5.21
C SER A 150 0.90 29.25 -5.78
N ASP A 151 0.00 28.44 -6.33
CA ASP A 151 -1.26 28.91 -6.94
C ASP A 151 -2.27 29.40 -5.89
N LYS A 152 -2.05 29.09 -4.60
CA LYS A 152 -2.91 29.49 -3.46
C LYS A 152 -4.40 29.15 -3.66
N GLY A 153 -4.67 28.01 -4.31
CA GLY A 153 -6.00 27.52 -4.57
C GLY A 153 -6.54 26.60 -3.48
N PHE A 154 -7.50 25.75 -3.83
CA PHE A 154 -8.13 24.80 -2.91
C PHE A 154 -7.14 23.82 -2.27
N TYR A 155 -6.15 23.33 -3.04
CA TYR A 155 -5.09 22.48 -2.51
C TYR A 155 -4.27 23.18 -1.42
N HIS A 156 -3.87 24.43 -1.64
CA HIS A 156 -3.14 25.23 -0.67
C HIS A 156 -3.93 25.36 0.64
N ASP A 157 -5.21 25.73 0.56
CA ASP A 157 -6.05 25.93 1.74
C ASP A 157 -6.24 24.62 2.51
N LEU A 158 -6.46 23.52 1.79
CA LEU A 158 -6.57 22.18 2.39
C LEU A 158 -5.25 21.76 3.07
N TYR A 159 -4.12 22.00 2.42
CA TYR A 159 -2.80 21.70 2.96
C TYR A 159 -2.54 22.49 4.25
N MET A 160 -2.79 23.80 4.23
CA MET A 160 -2.58 24.66 5.39
C MET A 160 -3.49 24.28 6.56
N SER A 161 -4.73 23.90 6.31
CA SER A 161 -5.67 23.49 7.37
C SER A 161 -5.35 22.13 8.00
N GLN A 162 -4.75 21.20 7.26
CA GLN A 162 -4.53 19.82 7.74
C GLN A 162 -3.11 19.58 8.24
N PHE A 163 -2.13 20.31 7.72
CA PHE A 163 -0.72 19.95 7.88
C PHE A 163 0.17 21.07 8.43
N SER A 164 -0.27 22.34 8.44
CA SER A 164 0.51 23.42 9.03
C SER A 164 0.48 23.42 10.56
N ASP A 165 -0.58 22.92 11.19
CA ASP A 165 -0.74 22.88 12.65
C ASP A 165 0.11 21.78 13.33
N LYS A 166 0.79 20.91 12.56
CA LYS A 166 1.65 19.81 13.09
C LYS A 166 3.13 20.18 13.22
N LYS A 167 3.51 21.45 13.06
CA LYS A 167 4.90 21.93 13.20
C LYS A 167 5.25 22.54 14.56
N GLU A 168 4.33 22.53 15.51
CA GLU A 168 4.60 23.01 16.88
C GLU A 168 4.39 21.84 17.86
N ASP A 169 5.39 20.92 17.97
CA ASP A 169 5.74 20.20 19.19
C ASP A 169 7.13 19.53 19.01
#